data_3d70d639c155ea2cada81c381f99aa85
#
_entry.id   3d70d639c155ea2cada81c381f99aa85
#
_cell.length_a   1.000
_cell.length_b   1.000
_cell.length_c   1.000
_cell.angle_alpha   90.00
_cell.angle_beta   90.00
_cell.angle_gamma   90.00
#
_symmetry.space_group_name_H-M   'P 1'
#
loop_
_entity.id
_entity.type
_entity.pdbx_description
1 polymer ?
#
loop_
_entity_poly.entity_id
_entity_poly.type
_entity_poly.pdbx_seq_one_letter_code
_entity_poly.pdbx_strand_id
1 'polypeptide(L)'
;MTANSTPPPPTADSTDPAGAQRQHTVRVWTLVGIIIGSTIGSGIFALPQNIASAAGPGAMFIGWFIAGVGMLSIAFVFQILAYRKPHLDSGVYAYVRAGLGDYIGFTAGFGYWLGSIIAQVGYATLFFSTLGHYLPIFDTEQHRWAQALAVSALTWIIFGVLTRGIKQAKIMNAITTVAKLVPILAFVVLVAFLGFSIDTFTMDFWGESSGLSVMEQVQGIMLFTVWAFIGIEGASVYSKQAQTRSDVGRATVLGFTTVLLL
;
A
#
# COMPACT_ATOMS: atom_id res chain seq x y z
N MET A 1 -35.16 -20.07 71.34
CA MET A 1 -33.83 -20.38 70.81
C MET A 1 -33.93 -20.37 69.28
N THR A 2 -33.70 -19.22 68.69
CA THR A 2 -33.70 -19.01 67.20
C THR A 2 -32.28 -18.83 66.77
N ALA A 3 -31.77 -19.80 66.06
CA ALA A 3 -30.41 -19.80 65.51
C ALA A 3 -30.33 -18.79 64.34
N ASN A 4 -29.48 -17.79 64.53
CA ASN A 4 -29.16 -16.77 63.56
C ASN A 4 -28.10 -17.37 62.59
N SER A 5 -28.52 -17.78 61.37
CA SER A 5 -27.63 -18.24 60.33
C SER A 5 -27.23 -17.05 59.45
N THR A 6 -26.07 -16.48 59.70
CA THR A 6 -25.39 -15.54 58.79
C THR A 6 -25.02 -16.26 57.51
N PRO A 7 -25.37 -15.71 56.32
CA PRO A 7 -24.93 -16.28 55.05
C PRO A 7 -23.40 -16.12 54.90
N PRO A 8 -22.71 -17.07 54.23
CA PRO A 8 -21.29 -16.96 54.01
C PRO A 8 -20.97 -15.77 53.08
N PRO A 9 -19.78 -15.15 53.22
CA PRO A 9 -19.38 -14.06 52.38
C PRO A 9 -19.28 -14.52 50.93
N PRO A 10 -19.61 -13.67 49.95
CA PRO A 10 -19.47 -14.02 48.55
C PRO A 10 -18.01 -14.34 48.27
N THR A 11 -17.79 -15.52 47.74
CA THR A 11 -16.49 -15.94 47.20
C THR A 11 -16.09 -14.93 46.12
N ALA A 12 -14.98 -14.24 46.34
CA ALA A 12 -14.36 -13.38 45.36
C ALA A 12 -14.08 -14.24 44.11
N ASP A 13 -14.93 -14.04 43.12
CA ASP A 13 -14.71 -14.53 41.78
C ASP A 13 -13.46 -13.80 41.28
N SER A 14 -12.34 -14.51 41.30
CA SER A 14 -11.08 -14.04 40.76
C SER A 14 -11.17 -14.05 39.24
N THR A 15 -11.93 -13.08 38.72
CA THR A 15 -11.77 -12.66 37.32
C THR A 15 -10.39 -12.02 37.21
N ASP A 16 -9.43 -12.85 36.89
CA ASP A 16 -8.07 -12.49 36.62
C ASP A 16 -8.06 -11.44 35.46
N PRO A 17 -7.76 -10.15 35.74
CA PRO A 17 -7.69 -9.14 34.67
C PRO A 17 -6.50 -9.40 33.72
N ALA A 18 -5.64 -10.36 34.02
CA ALA A 18 -4.49 -10.76 33.20
C ALA A 18 -4.87 -11.57 31.95
N GLY A 19 -6.13 -12.05 31.85
CA GLY A 19 -6.69 -12.71 30.67
C GLY A 19 -7.16 -11.75 29.58
N ALA A 20 -7.28 -10.44 29.88
CA ALA A 20 -7.65 -9.42 28.91
C ALA A 20 -6.53 -9.21 27.89
N GLN A 21 -6.67 -9.95 26.78
CA GLN A 21 -6.13 -9.63 25.46
C GLN A 21 -4.75 -8.93 25.50
N ARG A 22 -3.68 -9.70 25.42
CA ARG A 22 -2.43 -9.23 24.85
C ARG A 22 -2.74 -8.81 23.40
N GLN A 23 -3.26 -7.59 23.23
CA GLN A 23 -3.29 -6.94 21.94
C GLN A 23 -1.84 -6.89 21.49
N HIS A 24 -1.53 -7.60 20.41
CA HIS A 24 -0.21 -7.57 19.79
C HIS A 24 0.00 -6.13 19.30
N THR A 25 0.62 -5.30 20.12
CA THR A 25 0.93 -3.92 19.81
C THR A 25 1.98 -3.90 18.70
N VAL A 26 1.60 -3.33 17.57
CA VAL A 26 2.48 -3.21 16.39
C VAL A 26 3.41 -2.01 16.61
N ARG A 27 4.72 -2.26 16.59
CA ARG A 27 5.74 -1.22 16.73
C ARG A 27 5.83 -0.35 15.47
N VAL A 28 6.37 0.86 15.62
CA VAL A 28 6.54 1.84 14.53
C VAL A 28 7.22 1.23 13.29
N TRP A 29 8.27 0.46 13.45
CA TRP A 29 9.00 -0.16 12.32
C TRP A 29 8.17 -1.20 11.57
N THR A 30 7.28 -1.90 12.25
CA THR A 30 6.35 -2.82 11.59
C THR A 30 5.31 -2.04 10.78
N LEU A 31 4.84 -0.89 11.28
CA LEU A 31 3.95 0.01 10.55
C LEU A 31 4.66 0.62 9.33
N VAL A 32 5.91 1.04 9.46
CA VAL A 32 6.76 1.48 8.33
C VAL A 32 6.85 0.37 7.28
N GLY A 33 7.14 -0.85 7.68
CA GLY A 33 7.18 -2.01 6.78
C GLY A 33 5.83 -2.30 6.10
N ILE A 34 4.70 -2.07 6.79
CA ILE A 34 3.37 -2.18 6.21
C ILE A 34 3.16 -1.11 5.14
N ILE A 35 3.56 0.14 5.40
CA ILE A 35 3.43 1.23 4.42
C ILE A 35 4.29 0.96 3.19
N ILE A 36 5.56 0.63 3.37
CA ILE A 36 6.45 0.25 2.28
C ILE A 36 5.84 -0.93 1.51
N GLY A 37 5.36 -1.95 2.24
CA GLY A 37 4.73 -3.12 1.66
C GLY A 37 3.43 -2.83 0.92
N SER A 38 2.59 -1.90 1.37
CA SER A 38 1.33 -1.55 0.71
C SER A 38 1.53 -0.59 -0.47
N THR A 39 2.46 0.35 -0.34
CA THR A 39 2.73 1.35 -1.39
C THR A 39 3.52 0.76 -2.55
N ILE A 40 4.55 -0.05 -2.28
CA ILE A 40 5.28 -0.77 -3.32
C ILE A 40 4.40 -1.93 -3.83
N GLY A 41 3.55 -1.64 -4.78
CA GLY A 41 2.71 -2.61 -5.50
C GLY A 41 3.32 -3.03 -6.82
N SER A 42 2.52 -3.68 -7.68
CA SER A 42 2.97 -4.07 -9.04
C SER A 42 3.25 -2.88 -9.94
N GLY A 43 2.63 -1.72 -9.65
CA GLY A 43 2.83 -0.49 -10.43
C GLY A 43 4.29 -0.09 -10.57
N ILE A 44 5.09 -0.26 -9.51
CA ILE A 44 6.50 0.12 -9.52
C ILE A 44 7.32 -0.67 -10.56
N PHE A 45 6.97 -1.93 -10.82
CA PHE A 45 7.66 -2.76 -11.82
C PHE A 45 7.34 -2.33 -13.26
N ALA A 46 6.18 -1.71 -13.48
CA ALA A 46 5.78 -1.19 -14.78
C ALA A 46 6.18 0.29 -14.97
N LEU A 47 6.63 1.00 -13.92
CA LEU A 47 6.99 2.42 -13.99
C LEU A 47 8.06 2.71 -15.03
N PRO A 48 9.21 2.01 -15.11
CA PRO A 48 10.26 2.34 -16.06
C PRO A 48 9.73 2.32 -17.52
N GLN A 49 8.94 1.29 -17.85
CA GLN A 49 8.36 1.17 -19.19
C GLN A 49 7.30 2.26 -19.44
N ASN A 50 6.37 2.45 -18.52
CA ASN A 50 5.26 3.40 -18.69
C ASN A 50 5.75 4.85 -18.76
N ILE A 51 6.73 5.21 -17.94
CA ILE A 51 7.29 6.56 -17.92
C ILE A 51 8.16 6.80 -19.14
N ALA A 52 9.07 5.87 -19.46
CA ALA A 52 9.97 6.02 -20.60
C ALA A 52 9.23 6.07 -21.95
N SER A 53 8.04 5.47 -22.06
CA SER A 53 7.20 5.57 -23.25
C SER A 53 6.42 6.88 -23.38
N ALA A 54 6.30 7.65 -22.30
CA ALA A 54 5.42 8.83 -22.23
C ALA A 54 6.16 10.15 -21.99
N ALA A 55 7.40 10.11 -21.48
CA ALA A 55 8.12 11.30 -21.07
C ALA A 55 9.64 11.14 -21.11
N GLY A 56 10.34 12.23 -21.40
CA GLY A 56 11.77 12.35 -21.19
C GLY A 56 12.14 12.50 -19.70
N PRO A 57 13.43 12.29 -19.35
CA PRO A 57 13.91 12.39 -17.98
C PRO A 57 13.54 13.69 -17.25
N GLY A 58 13.63 14.84 -17.93
CA GLY A 58 13.27 16.13 -17.35
C GLY A 58 11.81 16.24 -16.94
N ALA A 59 10.88 15.83 -17.81
CA ALA A 59 9.45 15.81 -17.52
C ALA A 59 9.14 14.79 -16.40
N MET A 60 9.84 13.64 -16.38
CA MET A 60 9.72 12.66 -15.30
C MET A 60 10.08 13.25 -13.94
N PHE A 61 11.19 13.97 -13.80
CA PHE A 61 11.56 14.62 -12.53
C PHE A 61 10.53 15.64 -12.07
N ILE A 62 9.98 16.44 -12.99
CA ILE A 62 8.92 17.41 -12.67
C ILE A 62 7.67 16.68 -12.16
N GLY A 63 7.19 15.67 -12.88
CA GLY A 63 6.01 14.89 -12.48
C GLY A 63 6.21 14.17 -11.15
N TRP A 64 7.40 13.60 -10.92
CA TRP A 64 7.75 12.94 -9.65
C TRP A 64 7.78 13.92 -8.48
N PHE A 65 8.34 15.10 -8.69
CA PHE A 65 8.35 16.15 -7.68
C PHE A 65 6.93 16.61 -7.33
N ILE A 66 6.09 16.87 -8.32
CA ILE A 66 4.69 17.29 -8.10
C ILE A 66 3.92 16.20 -7.34
N ALA A 67 3.99 14.96 -7.81
CA ALA A 67 3.33 13.83 -7.16
C ALA A 67 3.88 13.60 -5.73
N GLY A 68 5.19 13.66 -5.56
CA GLY A 68 5.85 13.47 -4.27
C GLY A 68 5.42 14.52 -3.23
N VAL A 69 5.40 15.80 -3.61
CA VAL A 69 4.93 16.89 -2.73
C VAL A 69 3.45 16.73 -2.40
N GLY A 70 2.61 16.41 -3.39
CA GLY A 70 1.18 16.19 -3.19
C GLY A 70 0.92 15.04 -2.23
N MET A 71 1.57 13.91 -2.44
CA MET A 71 1.39 12.71 -1.61
C MET A 71 2.03 12.87 -0.21
N LEU A 72 3.15 13.59 -0.10
CA LEU A 72 3.72 13.93 1.20
C LEU A 72 2.76 14.81 2.02
N SER A 73 2.05 15.73 1.37
CA SER A 73 1.01 16.54 2.01
C SER A 73 -0.12 15.65 2.56
N ILE A 74 -0.53 14.63 1.81
CA ILE A 74 -1.51 13.62 2.28
C ILE A 74 -0.95 12.82 3.46
N ALA A 75 0.34 12.44 3.43
CA ALA A 75 0.99 11.78 4.56
C ALA A 75 0.91 12.60 5.84
N PHE A 76 1.17 13.91 5.75
CA PHE A 76 1.04 14.82 6.89
C PHE A 76 -0.42 14.96 7.35
N VAL A 77 -1.40 14.96 6.45
CA VAL A 77 -2.82 14.95 6.82
C VAL A 77 -3.14 13.71 7.65
N PHE A 78 -2.72 12.52 7.22
CA PHE A 78 -2.90 11.29 7.99
C PHE A 78 -2.19 11.36 9.36
N GLN A 79 -0.99 11.92 9.41
CA GLN A 79 -0.26 12.12 10.65
C GLN A 79 -1.04 13.01 11.61
N ILE A 80 -1.52 14.17 11.14
CA ILE A 80 -2.30 15.14 11.95
C ILE A 80 -3.61 14.50 12.44
N LEU A 81 -4.30 13.76 11.57
CA LEU A 81 -5.55 13.07 11.92
C LEU A 81 -5.31 11.98 12.97
N ALA A 82 -4.24 11.21 12.86
CA ALA A 82 -3.86 10.22 13.85
C ALA A 82 -3.64 10.84 15.25
N TYR A 83 -3.04 12.04 15.30
CA TYR A 83 -2.84 12.78 16.54
C TYR A 83 -4.12 13.43 17.08
N ARG A 84 -4.88 14.11 16.20
CA ARG A 84 -6.03 14.93 16.64
C ARG A 84 -7.31 14.11 16.84
N LYS A 85 -7.42 12.95 16.20
CA LYS A 85 -8.60 12.08 16.24
C LYS A 85 -8.23 10.63 16.62
N PRO A 86 -7.60 10.42 17.78
CA PRO A 86 -7.08 9.11 18.18
C PRO A 86 -8.16 8.04 18.40
N HIS A 87 -9.41 8.47 18.59
CA HIS A 87 -10.58 7.60 18.78
C HIS A 87 -11.15 7.08 17.46
N LEU A 88 -10.76 7.68 16.31
CA LEU A 88 -11.22 7.23 15.00
C LEU A 88 -10.33 6.09 14.52
N ASP A 89 -10.94 4.94 14.36
CA ASP A 89 -10.34 3.74 13.78
C ASP A 89 -10.99 3.49 12.42
N SER A 90 -10.38 2.70 11.56
CA SER A 90 -10.89 2.34 10.23
C SER A 90 -10.46 3.27 9.09
N GLY A 91 -9.34 3.97 9.27
CA GLY A 91 -8.65 4.66 8.18
C GLY A 91 -9.45 5.77 7.50
N VAL A 92 -9.36 5.83 6.18
CA VAL A 92 -9.94 6.90 5.35
C VAL A 92 -11.44 7.09 5.60
N TYR A 93 -12.21 6.00 5.66
CA TYR A 93 -13.66 6.06 5.91
C TYR A 93 -14.02 6.83 7.18
N ALA A 94 -13.38 6.49 8.30
CA ALA A 94 -13.71 7.10 9.60
C ALA A 94 -13.37 8.60 9.63
N TYR A 95 -12.26 8.99 9.02
CA TYR A 95 -11.85 10.39 8.94
C TYR A 95 -12.79 11.21 8.07
N VAL A 96 -13.15 10.70 6.89
CA VAL A 96 -14.07 11.39 5.98
C VAL A 96 -15.47 11.49 6.59
N ARG A 97 -15.96 10.42 7.21
CA ARG A 97 -17.26 10.41 7.88
C ARG A 97 -17.34 11.45 9.00
N ALA A 98 -16.30 11.52 9.83
CA ALA A 98 -16.24 12.46 10.94
C ALA A 98 -16.13 13.93 10.52
N GLY A 99 -15.58 14.21 9.33
CA GLY A 99 -15.40 15.57 8.82
C GLY A 99 -16.52 16.05 7.89
N LEU A 100 -17.05 15.16 7.06
CA LEU A 100 -17.95 15.50 5.93
C LEU A 100 -19.31 14.79 6.01
N GLY A 101 -19.55 14.00 7.05
CA GLY A 101 -20.81 13.33 7.29
C GLY A 101 -20.92 11.93 6.65
N ASP A 102 -22.05 11.26 6.94
CA ASP A 102 -22.26 9.85 6.66
C ASP A 102 -22.26 9.53 5.16
N TYR A 103 -22.90 10.36 4.33
CA TYR A 103 -23.00 10.12 2.88
C TYR A 103 -21.62 10.19 2.19
N ILE A 104 -20.84 11.23 2.47
CA ILE A 104 -19.52 11.39 1.87
C ILE A 104 -18.55 10.35 2.43
N GLY A 105 -18.67 10.01 3.72
CA GLY A 105 -17.94 8.92 4.35
C GLY A 105 -18.22 7.58 3.68
N PHE A 106 -19.49 7.25 3.43
CA PHE A 106 -19.88 6.03 2.72
C PHE A 106 -19.30 6.01 1.30
N THR A 107 -19.45 7.11 0.54
CA THR A 107 -18.94 7.22 -0.82
C THR A 107 -17.42 7.02 -0.87
N ALA A 108 -16.68 7.63 0.05
CA ALA A 108 -15.23 7.46 0.16
C ALA A 108 -14.84 6.00 0.48
N GLY A 109 -15.52 5.36 1.44
CA GLY A 109 -15.28 3.97 1.80
C GLY A 109 -15.61 3.01 0.67
N PHE A 110 -16.74 3.22 -0.01
CA PHE A 110 -17.15 2.42 -1.17
C PHE A 110 -16.17 2.58 -2.33
N GLY A 111 -15.77 3.83 -2.65
CA GLY A 111 -14.78 4.10 -3.69
C GLY A 111 -13.43 3.46 -3.40
N TYR A 112 -12.96 3.50 -2.15
CA TYR A 112 -11.74 2.84 -1.72
C TYR A 112 -11.83 1.32 -1.88
N TRP A 113 -12.94 0.71 -1.46
CA TRP A 113 -13.19 -0.72 -1.62
C TRP A 113 -13.22 -1.14 -3.10
N LEU A 114 -13.98 -0.41 -3.93
CA LEU A 114 -14.07 -0.68 -5.36
C LEU A 114 -12.72 -0.52 -6.06
N GLY A 115 -11.99 0.56 -5.75
CA GLY A 115 -10.64 0.80 -6.25
C GLY A 115 -9.68 -0.33 -5.88
N SER A 116 -9.77 -0.85 -4.65
CA SER A 116 -8.96 -1.98 -4.19
C SER A 116 -9.25 -3.27 -4.97
N ILE A 117 -10.53 -3.54 -5.32
CA ILE A 117 -10.90 -4.70 -6.14
C ILE A 117 -10.30 -4.57 -7.54
N ILE A 118 -10.46 -3.40 -8.17
CA ILE A 118 -9.94 -3.15 -9.53
C ILE A 118 -8.41 -3.27 -9.53
N ALA A 119 -7.75 -2.69 -8.53
CA ALA A 119 -6.29 -2.79 -8.37
C ALA A 119 -5.83 -4.25 -8.22
N GLN A 120 -6.55 -5.07 -7.44
CA GLN A 120 -6.22 -6.48 -7.26
C GLN A 120 -6.30 -7.25 -8.59
N VAL A 121 -7.33 -7.00 -9.40
CA VAL A 121 -7.44 -7.60 -10.74
C VAL A 121 -6.28 -7.15 -11.62
N GLY A 122 -5.94 -5.86 -11.61
CA GLY A 122 -4.81 -5.32 -12.36
C GLY A 122 -3.48 -5.97 -11.96
N TYR A 123 -3.24 -6.17 -10.67
CA TYR A 123 -2.03 -6.82 -10.16
C TYR A 123 -1.91 -8.28 -10.61
N ALA A 124 -3.00 -9.04 -10.50
CA ALA A 124 -3.01 -10.43 -10.93
C ALA A 124 -2.88 -10.56 -12.45
N THR A 125 -3.52 -9.66 -13.21
CA THR A 125 -3.39 -9.61 -14.66
C THR A 125 -1.96 -9.31 -15.09
N LEU A 126 -1.30 -8.32 -14.48
CA LEU A 126 0.11 -8.01 -14.76
C LEU A 126 1.02 -9.22 -14.45
N PHE A 127 0.77 -9.91 -13.34
CA PHE A 127 1.53 -11.11 -12.98
C PHE A 127 1.42 -12.19 -14.06
N PHE A 128 0.20 -12.54 -14.48
CA PHE A 128 0.00 -13.58 -15.48
C PHE A 128 0.42 -13.15 -16.89
N SER A 129 0.28 -11.88 -17.26
CA SER A 129 0.79 -11.39 -18.54
C SER A 129 2.32 -11.44 -18.61
N THR A 130 3.00 -11.12 -17.50
CA THR A 130 4.46 -11.28 -17.39
C THR A 130 4.86 -12.76 -17.48
N LEU A 131 4.10 -13.64 -16.82
CA LEU A 131 4.32 -15.07 -16.88
C LEU A 131 4.06 -15.64 -18.29
N GLY A 132 3.13 -15.04 -19.04
CA GLY A 132 2.82 -15.36 -20.44
C GLY A 132 4.01 -15.24 -21.38
N HIS A 133 4.99 -14.39 -21.04
CA HIS A 133 6.25 -14.31 -21.79
C HIS A 133 7.07 -15.62 -21.74
N TYR A 134 6.95 -16.38 -20.66
CA TYR A 134 7.64 -17.66 -20.47
C TYR A 134 6.72 -18.86 -20.73
N LEU A 135 5.43 -18.72 -20.47
CA LEU A 135 4.41 -19.78 -20.59
C LEU A 135 3.29 -19.33 -21.54
N PRO A 136 3.32 -19.78 -22.80
CA PRO A 136 2.37 -19.32 -23.85
C PRO A 136 0.88 -19.49 -23.50
N ILE A 137 0.55 -20.39 -22.56
CA ILE A 137 -0.84 -20.58 -22.09
C ILE A 137 -1.43 -19.32 -21.44
N PHE A 138 -0.57 -18.41 -20.93
CA PHE A 138 -0.97 -17.14 -20.34
C PHE A 138 -0.78 -15.95 -21.28
N ASP A 139 -0.49 -16.21 -22.55
CA ASP A 139 -0.45 -15.16 -23.57
C ASP A 139 -1.83 -14.49 -23.67
N THR A 140 -1.85 -13.18 -23.43
CA THR A 140 -3.07 -12.39 -23.33
C THR A 140 -3.79 -12.28 -24.67
N GLU A 141 -3.08 -12.36 -25.80
CA GLU A 141 -3.67 -12.26 -27.14
C GLU A 141 -4.37 -13.55 -27.53
N GLN A 142 -3.79 -14.69 -27.19
CA GLN A 142 -4.26 -15.99 -27.65
C GLN A 142 -5.16 -16.70 -26.62
N HIS A 143 -4.92 -16.51 -25.32
CA HIS A 143 -5.54 -17.30 -24.25
C HIS A 143 -6.10 -16.46 -23.11
N ARG A 144 -6.90 -15.41 -23.39
CA ARG A 144 -7.52 -14.54 -22.38
C ARG A 144 -8.33 -15.30 -21.32
N TRP A 145 -9.00 -16.36 -21.71
CA TRP A 145 -9.77 -17.20 -20.79
C TRP A 145 -8.90 -17.93 -19.77
N ALA A 146 -7.72 -18.43 -20.20
CA ALA A 146 -6.79 -19.10 -19.30
C ALA A 146 -6.23 -18.13 -18.25
N GLN A 147 -5.91 -16.91 -18.66
CA GLN A 147 -5.49 -15.85 -17.76
C GLN A 147 -6.60 -15.49 -16.75
N ALA A 148 -7.86 -15.34 -17.20
CA ALA A 148 -8.99 -15.05 -16.32
C ALA A 148 -9.21 -16.16 -15.27
N LEU A 149 -9.13 -17.42 -15.69
CA LEU A 149 -9.22 -18.56 -14.77
C LEU A 149 -8.07 -18.59 -13.78
N ALA A 150 -6.84 -18.32 -14.22
CA ALA A 150 -5.67 -18.29 -13.36
C ALA A 150 -5.74 -17.15 -12.33
N VAL A 151 -6.17 -15.95 -12.73
CA VAL A 151 -6.43 -14.82 -11.83
C VAL A 151 -7.49 -15.18 -10.79
N SER A 152 -8.59 -15.81 -11.22
CA SER A 152 -9.65 -16.25 -10.32
C SER A 152 -9.14 -17.31 -9.33
N ALA A 153 -8.41 -18.31 -9.80
CA ALA A 153 -7.84 -19.35 -8.96
C ALA A 153 -6.86 -18.78 -7.93
N LEU A 154 -5.97 -17.88 -8.35
CA LEU A 154 -5.03 -17.20 -7.45
C LEU A 154 -5.77 -16.41 -6.37
N THR A 155 -6.82 -15.69 -6.74
CA THR A 155 -7.65 -14.93 -5.80
C THR A 155 -8.28 -15.84 -4.73
N TRP A 156 -8.83 -16.99 -5.14
CA TRP A 156 -9.40 -17.97 -4.21
C TRP A 156 -8.36 -18.62 -3.31
N ILE A 157 -7.16 -18.90 -3.83
CA ILE A 157 -6.05 -19.42 -3.02
C ILE A 157 -5.64 -18.39 -1.95
N ILE A 158 -5.45 -17.11 -2.33
CA ILE A 158 -5.10 -16.05 -1.38
C ILE A 158 -6.21 -15.88 -0.34
N PHE A 159 -7.49 -15.87 -0.76
CA PHE A 159 -8.62 -15.82 0.14
C PHE A 159 -8.58 -16.96 1.17
N GLY A 160 -8.39 -18.21 0.71
CA GLY A 160 -8.28 -19.38 1.57
C GLY A 160 -7.11 -19.32 2.56
N VAL A 161 -5.98 -18.70 2.18
CA VAL A 161 -4.86 -18.46 3.10
C VAL A 161 -5.20 -17.38 4.13
N LEU A 162 -5.82 -16.29 3.70
CA LEU A 162 -6.16 -15.17 4.59
C LEU A 162 -7.24 -15.54 5.62
N THR A 163 -8.17 -16.43 5.27
CA THR A 163 -9.20 -16.94 6.21
C THR A 163 -8.60 -17.75 7.37
N ARG A 164 -7.34 -18.21 7.24
CA ARG A 164 -6.63 -18.91 8.32
C ARG A 164 -6.13 -17.98 9.43
N GLY A 165 -6.27 -16.67 9.28
CA GLY A 165 -6.09 -15.68 10.33
C GLY A 165 -4.97 -14.67 10.13
N ILE A 166 -4.93 -13.67 11.03
CA ILE A 166 -4.04 -12.49 10.96
C ILE A 166 -2.55 -12.84 10.97
N LYS A 167 -2.16 -13.93 11.63
CA LYS A 167 -0.76 -14.36 11.69
C LYS A 167 -0.23 -14.69 10.28
N GLN A 168 -1.00 -15.44 9.51
CA GLN A 168 -0.67 -15.81 8.13
C GLN A 168 -0.60 -14.59 7.22
N ALA A 169 -1.55 -13.65 7.36
CA ALA A 169 -1.54 -12.40 6.62
C ALA A 169 -0.27 -11.57 6.88
N LYS A 170 0.19 -11.48 8.14
CA LYS A 170 1.44 -10.77 8.49
C LYS A 170 2.67 -11.45 7.90
N ILE A 171 2.74 -12.77 7.96
CA ILE A 171 3.86 -13.54 7.37
C ILE A 171 3.89 -13.35 5.85
N MET A 172 2.74 -13.49 5.18
CA MET A 172 2.63 -13.25 3.75
C MET A 172 3.09 -11.83 3.38
N ASN A 173 2.63 -10.81 4.11
CA ASN A 173 3.05 -9.44 3.86
C ASN A 173 4.57 -9.27 4.03
N ALA A 174 5.18 -9.87 5.03
CA ALA A 174 6.63 -9.80 5.23
C ALA A 174 7.39 -10.47 4.08
N ILE A 175 6.99 -11.69 3.69
CA ILE A 175 7.61 -12.43 2.58
C ILE A 175 7.47 -11.65 1.28
N THR A 176 6.27 -11.19 0.95
CA THR A 176 6.03 -10.44 -0.29
C THR A 176 6.75 -9.10 -0.31
N THR A 177 6.90 -8.43 0.86
CA THR A 177 7.67 -7.18 0.95
C THR A 177 9.14 -7.42 0.63
N VAL A 178 9.76 -8.45 1.19
CA VAL A 178 11.15 -8.80 0.87
C VAL A 178 11.28 -9.22 -0.59
N ALA A 179 10.37 -10.08 -1.08
CA ALA A 179 10.39 -10.59 -2.45
C ALA A 179 10.27 -9.48 -3.52
N LYS A 180 9.61 -8.36 -3.21
CA LYS A 180 9.53 -7.22 -4.14
C LYS A 180 10.65 -6.19 -3.94
N LEU A 181 11.15 -5.99 -2.73
CA LEU A 181 12.24 -5.05 -2.49
C LEU A 181 13.57 -5.54 -3.06
N VAL A 182 13.85 -6.83 -2.94
CA VAL A 182 15.14 -7.39 -3.43
C VAL A 182 15.34 -7.17 -4.93
N PRO A 183 14.40 -7.49 -5.84
CA PRO A 183 14.58 -7.22 -7.26
C PRO A 183 14.65 -5.73 -7.59
N ILE A 184 13.88 -4.87 -6.88
CA ILE A 184 13.92 -3.42 -7.12
C ILE A 184 15.29 -2.87 -6.76
N LEU A 185 15.80 -3.20 -5.57
CA LEU A 185 17.13 -2.75 -5.13
C LEU A 185 18.23 -3.31 -6.04
N ALA A 186 18.12 -4.59 -6.43
CA ALA A 186 19.05 -5.18 -7.38
C ALA A 186 19.02 -4.45 -8.73
N PHE A 187 17.83 -4.13 -9.24
CA PHE A 187 17.68 -3.36 -10.49
C PHE A 187 18.32 -1.98 -10.38
N VAL A 188 18.04 -1.22 -9.31
CA VAL A 188 18.62 0.11 -9.08
C VAL A 188 20.14 0.05 -9.01
N VAL A 189 20.70 -0.92 -8.27
CA VAL A 189 22.14 -1.11 -8.17
C VAL A 189 22.76 -1.50 -9.49
N LEU A 190 22.18 -2.47 -10.19
CA LEU A 190 22.70 -2.92 -11.50
C LEU A 190 22.66 -1.80 -12.53
N VAL A 191 21.57 -1.05 -12.61
CA VAL A 191 21.47 0.09 -13.53
C VAL A 191 22.49 1.16 -13.17
N ALA A 192 22.62 1.52 -11.88
CA ALA A 192 23.54 2.56 -11.45
C ALA A 192 25.01 2.24 -11.75
N PHE A 193 25.41 0.98 -11.62
CA PHE A 193 26.82 0.59 -11.77
C PHE A 193 27.17 -0.02 -13.14
N LEU A 194 26.23 -0.65 -13.83
CA LEU A 194 26.49 -1.38 -15.05
C LEU A 194 25.72 -0.84 -16.27
N GLY A 195 24.61 -0.18 -16.07
CA GLY A 195 23.70 0.23 -17.15
C GLY A 195 23.59 1.73 -17.36
N PHE A 196 24.07 2.56 -16.43
CA PHE A 196 23.94 4.00 -16.53
C PHE A 196 24.95 4.58 -17.55
N SER A 197 24.43 5.32 -18.52
CA SER A 197 25.21 6.10 -19.47
C SER A 197 24.72 7.55 -19.46
N ILE A 198 25.63 8.48 -19.19
CA ILE A 198 25.30 9.90 -19.19
C ILE A 198 24.87 10.38 -20.59
N ASP A 199 25.47 9.83 -21.63
CA ASP A 199 25.14 10.19 -23.02
C ASP A 199 23.71 9.77 -23.35
N THR A 200 23.31 8.54 -22.98
CA THR A 200 21.94 8.06 -23.17
C THR A 200 20.94 8.87 -22.33
N PHE A 201 21.32 9.20 -21.07
CA PHE A 201 20.46 9.96 -20.17
C PHE A 201 20.20 11.39 -20.67
N THR A 202 21.19 12.03 -21.30
CA THR A 202 21.10 13.41 -21.78
C THR A 202 20.66 13.51 -23.23
N MET A 203 20.64 12.41 -23.99
CA MET A 203 20.38 12.38 -25.43
C MET A 203 19.04 13.04 -25.81
N ASP A 204 18.00 12.78 -25.03
CA ASP A 204 16.67 13.40 -25.19
C ASP A 204 16.08 13.76 -23.81
N PHE A 205 16.81 14.57 -23.05
CA PHE A 205 16.46 14.88 -21.66
C PHE A 205 15.07 15.49 -21.52
N TRP A 206 14.67 16.34 -22.46
CA TRP A 206 13.35 16.99 -22.43
C TRP A 206 12.28 16.25 -23.24
N GLY A 207 12.60 15.11 -23.85
CA GLY A 207 11.66 14.30 -24.61
C GLY A 207 11.19 14.97 -25.90
N GLU A 208 12.06 15.75 -26.56
CA GLU A 208 11.75 16.47 -27.80
C GLU A 208 11.39 15.55 -28.95
N SER A 209 11.96 14.35 -28.96
CA SER A 209 11.66 13.32 -29.97
C SER A 209 10.20 12.85 -29.95
N SER A 210 9.48 13.03 -28.84
CA SER A 210 8.06 12.68 -28.71
C SER A 210 7.14 13.67 -29.45
N GLY A 211 7.62 14.87 -29.76
CA GLY A 211 6.80 15.95 -30.31
C GLY A 211 5.83 16.59 -29.32
N LEU A 212 5.85 16.17 -28.06
CA LEU A 212 4.99 16.67 -26.99
C LEU A 212 5.70 17.77 -26.20
N SER A 213 4.94 18.76 -25.74
CA SER A 213 5.48 19.74 -24.80
C SER A 213 5.80 19.06 -23.45
N VAL A 214 6.71 19.64 -22.66
CA VAL A 214 7.06 19.13 -21.34
C VAL A 214 5.83 18.99 -20.43
N MET A 215 4.86 19.92 -20.54
CA MET A 215 3.63 19.87 -19.76
C MET A 215 2.73 18.69 -20.16
N GLU A 216 2.60 18.41 -21.43
CA GLU A 216 1.84 17.25 -21.93
C GLU A 216 2.50 15.93 -21.48
N GLN A 217 3.83 15.86 -21.52
CA GLN A 217 4.57 14.71 -21.00
C GLN A 217 4.33 14.54 -19.49
N VAL A 218 4.42 15.62 -18.69
CA VAL A 218 4.13 15.59 -17.25
C VAL A 218 2.70 15.13 -17.00
N GLN A 219 1.71 15.65 -17.74
CA GLN A 219 0.32 15.19 -17.62
C GLN A 219 0.16 13.71 -17.98
N GLY A 220 0.85 13.23 -18.99
CA GLY A 220 0.83 11.83 -19.41
C GLY A 220 1.33 10.86 -18.34
N ILE A 221 2.33 11.24 -17.56
CA ILE A 221 2.89 10.39 -16.51
C ILE A 221 2.23 10.59 -15.13
N MET A 222 1.43 11.66 -14.93
CA MET A 222 0.86 11.97 -13.61
C MET A 222 0.05 10.82 -13.00
N LEU A 223 -0.73 10.12 -13.82
CA LEU A 223 -1.53 8.98 -13.36
C LEU A 223 -0.64 7.86 -12.81
N PHE A 224 0.45 7.55 -13.50
CA PHE A 224 1.41 6.51 -13.10
C PHE A 224 2.16 6.91 -11.83
N THR A 225 2.61 8.17 -11.74
CA THR A 225 3.35 8.67 -10.57
C THR A 225 2.48 8.73 -9.32
N VAL A 226 1.24 9.20 -9.41
CA VAL A 226 0.29 9.20 -8.30
C VAL A 226 -0.07 7.77 -7.90
N TRP A 227 -0.29 6.88 -8.88
CA TRP A 227 -0.61 5.47 -8.60
C TRP A 227 0.52 4.73 -7.88
N ALA A 228 1.78 5.06 -8.18
CA ALA A 228 2.93 4.47 -7.50
C ALA A 228 2.95 4.74 -5.99
N PHE A 229 2.29 5.79 -5.52
CA PHE A 229 2.25 6.19 -4.12
C PHE A 229 0.94 5.81 -3.39
N ILE A 230 -0.02 5.14 -4.05
CA ILE A 230 -1.21 4.61 -3.39
C ILE A 230 -0.79 3.52 -2.41
N GLY A 231 -1.41 3.53 -1.20
CA GLY A 231 -1.05 2.61 -0.10
C GLY A 231 -0.44 3.33 1.10
N ILE A 232 -0.15 4.63 0.97
CA ILE A 232 0.35 5.48 2.05
C ILE A 232 -0.58 5.49 3.28
N GLU A 233 -1.88 5.28 3.07
CA GLU A 233 -2.90 5.18 4.11
C GLU A 233 -2.80 3.87 4.92
N GLY A 234 -1.99 2.91 4.50
CA GLY A 234 -1.91 1.57 5.09
C GLY A 234 -1.72 1.56 6.60
N ALA A 235 -0.89 2.46 7.16
CA ALA A 235 -0.73 2.55 8.60
C ALA A 235 -2.02 2.97 9.33
N SER A 236 -2.87 3.79 8.72
CA SER A 236 -4.13 4.23 9.31
C SER A 236 -5.14 3.09 9.46
N VAL A 237 -5.10 2.11 8.55
CA VAL A 237 -5.93 0.90 8.61
C VAL A 237 -5.55 0.03 9.81
N TYR A 238 -4.27 0.01 10.17
CA TYR A 238 -3.75 -0.75 11.32
C TYR A 238 -3.66 0.07 12.61
N SER A 239 -4.28 1.24 12.65
CA SER A 239 -4.22 2.17 13.79
C SER A 239 -4.67 1.56 15.13
N LYS A 240 -5.66 0.66 15.13
CA LYS A 240 -6.09 -0.08 16.32
C LYS A 240 -5.02 -0.98 16.93
N GLN A 241 -4.10 -1.47 16.12
CA GLN A 241 -3.06 -2.41 16.50
C GLN A 241 -1.73 -1.71 16.83
N ALA A 242 -1.64 -0.40 16.60
CA ALA A 242 -0.46 0.40 16.90
C ALA A 242 -0.23 0.53 18.40
N GLN A 243 1.03 0.49 18.82
CA GLN A 243 1.41 0.66 20.23
C GLN A 243 0.99 2.03 20.76
N THR A 244 1.22 3.09 19.97
CA THR A 244 0.73 4.43 20.22
C THR A 244 0.14 5.04 18.94
N ARG A 245 -0.78 5.99 19.08
CA ARG A 245 -1.33 6.73 17.93
C ARG A 245 -0.28 7.59 17.22
N SER A 246 0.67 8.06 17.97
CA SER A 246 1.82 8.79 17.46
C SER A 246 2.68 7.93 16.51
N ASP A 247 2.76 6.63 16.76
CA ASP A 247 3.51 5.70 15.91
C ASP A 247 2.89 5.56 14.52
N VAL A 248 1.55 5.64 14.41
CA VAL A 248 0.85 5.63 13.11
C VAL A 248 1.29 6.82 12.26
N GLY A 249 1.23 8.02 12.81
CA GLY A 249 1.64 9.23 12.08
C GLY A 249 3.12 9.24 11.70
N ARG A 250 4.00 8.86 12.63
CA ARG A 250 5.44 8.74 12.35
C ARG A 250 5.72 7.71 11.28
N ALA A 251 5.10 6.55 11.38
CA ALA A 251 5.26 5.47 10.41
C ALA A 251 4.81 5.90 9.01
N THR A 252 3.70 6.67 8.91
CA THR A 252 3.20 7.17 7.63
C THR A 252 4.23 8.05 6.94
N VAL A 253 4.77 9.05 7.65
CA VAL A 253 5.76 9.96 7.06
C VAL A 253 7.07 9.23 6.75
N LEU A 254 7.59 8.41 7.68
CA LEU A 254 8.84 7.68 7.47
C LEU A 254 8.70 6.65 6.33
N GLY A 255 7.63 5.88 6.33
CA GLY A 255 7.38 4.88 5.30
C GLY A 255 7.23 5.50 3.92
N PHE A 256 6.45 6.58 3.83
CA PHE A 256 6.29 7.31 2.58
C PHE A 256 7.60 7.94 2.09
N THR A 257 8.35 8.62 2.97
CA THR A 257 9.65 9.20 2.60
C THR A 257 10.60 8.12 2.09
N THR A 258 10.61 6.95 2.70
CA THR A 258 11.43 5.82 2.22
C THR A 258 11.01 5.37 0.81
N VAL A 259 9.70 5.28 0.54
CA VAL A 259 9.20 4.91 -0.79
C VAL A 259 9.47 6.00 -1.82
N LEU A 260 9.37 7.27 -1.44
CA LEU A 260 9.65 8.40 -2.34
C LEU A 260 11.13 8.45 -2.77
N LEU A 261 12.04 8.06 -1.87
CA LEU A 261 13.48 8.04 -2.13
C LEU A 261 13.95 6.78 -2.88
N LEU A 262 13.19 5.68 -2.80
CA LEU A 262 13.44 4.44 -3.53
C LEU A 262 13.05 4.59 -4.99
#